data_ab466b0a71bfd3850ab87cd3d2453c84
#
_entry.id   ab466b0a71bfd3850ab87cd3d2453c84
#
_cell.length_a   1.000
_cell.length_b   1.000
_cell.length_c   1.000
_cell.angle_alpha   90.00
_cell.angle_beta   90.00
_cell.angle_gamma   90.00
#
_symmetry.space_group_name_H-M   'P 1'
#
loop_
_entity.id
_entity.type
_entity.pdbx_description
1 polymer ?
#
loop_
_entity_poly.entity_id
_entity_poly.type
_entity_poly.pdbx_seq_one_letter_code
_entity_poly.pdbx_strand_id
1 'polypeptide(L)'
;MKTPRKEKKLEILYLRPLDLSVDETMHEILDAVQKIGAKRLVIDSLAGFEMALAPGFRADFRESLYRMITALTGVGVTILSTVEVNESFTEFPFSTYSISFLTDDIIRLRYVSINGQLRKIMVVIKMRGGNHSKDVREYEITSKGVVIMGDRLTEYQGLITGIPEHLNRSGNHEERSHGPKAKTKS
;
A
#
# COMPACT_ATOMS: atom_id res chain seq x y z
N MET A 1 14.97 -12.14 25.12
CA MET A 1 14.38 -10.89 24.62
C MET A 1 13.08 -10.66 25.40
N LYS A 2 12.95 -9.55 26.14
CA LYS A 2 11.71 -9.25 26.90
C LYS A 2 10.61 -8.86 25.92
N THR A 3 9.46 -9.45 26.05
CA THR A 3 8.32 -9.17 25.18
C THR A 3 7.79 -7.75 25.50
N PRO A 4 7.63 -6.84 24.52
CA PRO A 4 7.18 -5.46 24.76
C PRO A 4 5.89 -5.33 25.55
N ARG A 5 5.01 -6.34 25.44
CA ARG A 5 3.76 -6.43 26.20
C ARG A 5 3.97 -6.55 27.71
N LYS A 6 5.05 -7.24 28.16
CA LYS A 6 5.41 -7.34 29.59
C LYS A 6 5.90 -6.02 30.15
N GLU A 7 6.43 -5.13 29.34
CA GLU A 7 6.94 -3.81 29.74
C GLU A 7 5.86 -2.71 29.64
N LYS A 8 4.59 -3.04 29.39
CA LYS A 8 3.49 -2.09 29.13
C LYS A 8 3.77 -1.11 27.97
N LYS A 9 4.64 -1.48 27.02
CA LYS A 9 4.99 -0.67 25.85
C LYS A 9 4.13 -0.97 24.62
N LEU A 10 3.30 -2.01 24.69
CA LEU A 10 2.41 -2.44 23.64
C LEU A 10 1.05 -2.80 24.25
N GLU A 11 0.00 -2.16 23.77
CA GLU A 11 -1.38 -2.53 24.00
C GLU A 11 -1.96 -3.07 22.68
N ILE A 12 -2.73 -4.16 22.72
CA ILE A 12 -3.40 -4.72 21.57
C ILE A 12 -4.89 -4.67 21.84
N LEU A 13 -5.61 -3.92 21.03
CA LEU A 13 -7.06 -3.81 21.08
C LEU A 13 -7.65 -4.75 20.02
N TYR A 14 -8.59 -5.59 20.45
CA TYR A 14 -9.42 -6.40 19.56
C TYR A 14 -10.81 -5.78 19.51
N LEU A 15 -11.01 -4.91 18.55
CA LEU A 15 -12.30 -4.26 18.34
C LEU A 15 -13.15 -5.11 17.40
N ARG A 16 -14.42 -5.30 17.74
CA ARG A 16 -15.38 -5.96 16.88
C ARG A 16 -16.12 -4.89 16.09
N PRO A 17 -15.91 -4.79 14.78
CA PRO A 17 -16.46 -3.69 13.99
C PRO A 17 -17.99 -3.58 14.04
N LEU A 18 -18.70 -4.68 14.30
CA LEU A 18 -20.17 -4.70 14.34
C LEU A 18 -20.76 -4.33 15.71
N ASP A 19 -19.94 -4.27 16.75
CA ASP A 19 -20.42 -4.08 18.13
C ASP A 19 -20.27 -2.62 18.61
N LEU A 20 -19.43 -1.82 17.94
CA LEU A 20 -19.10 -0.45 18.35
C LEU A 20 -19.33 0.54 17.21
N SER A 21 -19.80 1.73 17.58
CA SER A 21 -19.78 2.87 16.67
C SER A 21 -18.37 3.38 16.45
N VAL A 22 -18.17 4.20 15.41
CA VAL A 22 -16.85 4.81 15.15
C VAL A 22 -16.42 5.70 16.32
N ASP A 23 -17.35 6.39 16.95
CA ASP A 23 -17.05 7.27 18.09
C ASP A 23 -16.63 6.48 19.33
N GLU A 24 -17.30 5.37 19.63
CA GLU A 24 -16.91 4.45 20.72
C GLU A 24 -15.53 3.84 20.43
N THR A 25 -15.29 3.38 19.21
CA THR A 25 -13.99 2.86 18.78
C THR A 25 -12.88 3.91 18.94
N MET A 26 -13.16 5.17 18.56
CA MET A 26 -12.22 6.26 18.72
C MET A 26 -11.89 6.52 20.20
N HIS A 27 -12.90 6.49 21.08
CA HIS A 27 -12.70 6.65 22.53
C HIS A 27 -11.81 5.54 23.10
N GLU A 28 -12.09 4.28 22.78
CA GLU A 28 -11.26 3.16 23.24
C GLU A 28 -9.78 3.27 22.77
N ILE A 29 -9.57 3.71 21.54
CA ILE A 29 -8.22 3.93 21.02
C ILE A 29 -7.53 5.06 21.76
N LEU A 30 -8.20 6.20 21.96
CA LEU A 30 -7.63 7.35 22.67
C LEU A 30 -7.30 6.99 24.14
N ASP A 31 -8.17 6.28 24.83
CA ASP A 31 -7.93 5.81 26.19
C ASP A 31 -6.70 4.90 26.26
N ALA A 32 -6.56 3.95 25.33
CA ALA A 32 -5.41 3.09 25.26
C ALA A 32 -4.11 3.85 24.95
N VAL A 33 -4.16 4.83 24.03
CA VAL A 33 -3.04 5.71 23.70
C VAL A 33 -2.58 6.47 24.94
N GLN A 34 -3.51 7.06 25.69
CA GLN A 34 -3.19 7.81 26.92
C GLN A 34 -2.64 6.88 28.00
N LYS A 35 -3.27 5.73 28.23
CA LYS A 35 -2.91 4.75 29.27
C LYS A 35 -1.45 4.31 29.19
N ILE A 36 -0.92 4.09 27.98
CA ILE A 36 0.46 3.63 27.79
C ILE A 36 1.40 4.70 27.25
N GLY A 37 0.90 5.91 26.98
CA GLY A 37 1.68 6.99 26.37
C GLY A 37 2.14 6.64 24.95
N ALA A 38 1.29 5.97 24.17
CA ALA A 38 1.65 5.51 22.82
C ALA A 38 1.95 6.69 21.89
N LYS A 39 3.01 6.54 21.09
CA LYS A 39 3.37 7.48 20.02
C LYS A 39 3.12 6.93 18.63
N ARG A 40 2.79 5.65 18.54
CA ARG A 40 2.49 4.95 17.29
C ARG A 40 1.26 4.09 17.46
N LEU A 41 0.37 4.16 16.48
CA LEU A 41 -0.83 3.34 16.37
C LEU A 41 -0.75 2.56 15.05
N VAL A 42 -1.04 1.27 15.11
CA VAL A 42 -1.22 0.43 13.92
C VAL A 42 -2.68 0.01 13.84
N ILE A 43 -3.31 0.25 12.70
CA ILE A 43 -4.67 -0.19 12.40
C ILE A 43 -4.58 -1.25 11.30
N ASP A 44 -4.89 -2.49 11.65
CA ASP A 44 -4.88 -3.62 10.71
C ASP A 44 -6.25 -4.31 10.71
N SER A 45 -7.13 -3.97 9.78
CA SER A 45 -7.04 -3.03 8.66
C SER A 45 -8.18 -2.00 8.71
N LEU A 46 -8.13 -0.97 7.85
CA LEU A 46 -9.23 0.00 7.70
C LEU A 46 -10.53 -0.63 7.18
N ALA A 47 -10.47 -1.77 6.50
CA ALA A 47 -11.64 -2.52 6.07
C ALA A 47 -12.56 -2.93 7.25
N GLY A 48 -11.97 -3.18 8.42
CA GLY A 48 -12.75 -3.45 9.63
C GLY A 48 -13.63 -2.27 10.06
N PHE A 49 -13.14 -1.05 9.89
CA PHE A 49 -13.93 0.16 10.18
C PHE A 49 -15.04 0.39 9.15
N GLU A 50 -14.79 0.07 7.87
CA GLU A 50 -15.83 0.16 6.84
C GLU A 50 -16.99 -0.80 7.12
N MET A 51 -16.68 -2.00 7.61
CA MET A 51 -17.70 -3.00 7.98
C MET A 51 -18.56 -2.55 9.17
N ALA A 52 -18.00 -1.75 10.08
CA ALA A 52 -18.74 -1.19 11.23
C ALA A 52 -19.80 -0.18 10.82
N LEU A 53 -19.66 0.41 9.64
CA LEU A 53 -20.63 1.36 9.10
C LEU A 53 -21.53 0.63 8.11
N ALA A 54 -22.84 0.70 8.35
CA ALA A 54 -23.83 0.08 7.49
C ALA A 54 -23.61 0.47 6.01
N PRO A 55 -23.88 -0.43 5.06
CA PRO A 55 -23.58 -0.22 3.63
C PRO A 55 -24.18 1.05 3.01
N GLY A 56 -25.17 1.68 3.65
CA GLY A 56 -25.80 2.92 3.21
C GLY A 56 -25.03 4.20 3.52
N PHE A 57 -23.99 4.14 4.38
CA PHE A 57 -23.34 5.34 4.94
C PHE A 57 -21.87 5.49 4.53
N ARG A 58 -21.50 5.14 3.29
CA ARG A 58 -20.12 5.29 2.79
C ARG A 58 -19.61 6.73 2.83
N ALA A 59 -20.48 7.73 2.72
CA ALA A 59 -20.11 9.14 2.89
C ALA A 59 -19.68 9.42 4.33
N ASP A 60 -20.41 8.87 5.29
CA ASP A 60 -20.15 9.06 6.71
C ASP A 60 -18.85 8.36 7.17
N PHE A 61 -18.44 7.28 6.49
CA PHE A 61 -17.17 6.61 6.75
C PHE A 61 -15.98 7.55 6.55
N ARG A 62 -15.95 8.29 5.46
CA ARG A 62 -14.84 9.22 5.16
C ARG A 62 -14.76 10.34 6.19
N GLU A 63 -15.87 10.88 6.58
CA GLU A 63 -15.94 11.93 7.60
C GLU A 63 -15.51 11.39 8.98
N SER A 64 -16.01 10.23 9.37
CA SER A 64 -15.67 9.57 10.62
C SER A 64 -14.20 9.22 10.68
N LEU A 65 -13.63 8.70 9.57
CA LEU A 65 -12.19 8.42 9.46
C LEU A 65 -11.37 9.70 9.55
N TYR A 66 -11.81 10.79 8.90
CA TYR A 66 -11.15 12.08 9.00
C TYR A 66 -11.12 12.59 10.45
N ARG A 67 -12.25 12.55 11.15
CA ARG A 67 -12.34 12.95 12.57
C ARG A 67 -11.42 12.12 13.45
N MET A 68 -11.41 10.80 13.26
CA MET A 68 -10.56 9.88 14.03
C MET A 68 -9.06 10.17 13.79
N ILE A 69 -8.64 10.29 12.54
CA ILE A 69 -7.24 10.59 12.19
C ILE A 69 -6.82 11.95 12.78
N THR A 70 -7.68 12.97 12.64
CA THR A 70 -7.39 14.30 13.17
C THR A 70 -7.27 14.30 14.70
N ALA A 71 -8.14 13.61 15.41
CA ALA A 71 -8.08 13.49 16.87
C ALA A 71 -6.78 12.80 17.33
N LEU A 72 -6.43 11.68 16.69
CA LEU A 72 -5.23 10.90 17.04
C LEU A 72 -3.93 11.63 16.71
N THR A 73 -3.86 12.27 15.54
CA THR A 73 -2.68 13.07 15.17
C THR A 73 -2.56 14.32 16.03
N GLY A 74 -3.68 14.92 16.45
CA GLY A 74 -3.72 16.04 17.35
C GLY A 74 -3.09 15.76 18.72
N VAL A 75 -3.14 14.52 19.19
CA VAL A 75 -2.44 14.08 20.42
C VAL A 75 -1.01 13.58 20.18
N GLY A 76 -0.47 13.77 18.98
CA GLY A 76 0.91 13.47 18.63
C GLY A 76 1.18 12.01 18.33
N VAL A 77 0.21 11.27 17.84
CA VAL A 77 0.32 9.85 17.44
C VAL A 77 0.59 9.74 15.95
N THR A 78 1.60 8.96 15.58
CA THR A 78 1.81 8.53 14.18
C THR A 78 0.95 7.30 13.90
N ILE A 79 0.17 7.34 12.84
CA ILE A 79 -0.74 6.25 12.47
C ILE A 79 -0.18 5.50 11.26
N LEU A 80 -0.09 4.18 11.36
CA LEU A 80 0.15 3.26 10.26
C LEU A 80 -1.12 2.43 10.07
N SER A 81 -1.72 2.50 8.89
CA SER A 81 -2.90 1.69 8.56
C SER A 81 -2.64 0.80 7.35
N THR A 82 -3.19 -0.41 7.38
CA THR A 82 -3.24 -1.29 6.23
C THR A 82 -4.58 -1.14 5.52
N VAL A 83 -4.55 -1.22 4.19
CA VAL A 83 -5.74 -1.15 3.33
C VAL A 83 -5.62 -2.21 2.25
N GLU A 84 -6.64 -3.03 2.11
CA GLU A 84 -6.74 -3.94 0.97
C GLU A 84 -7.17 -3.17 -0.27
N VAL A 85 -6.45 -3.37 -1.36
CA VAL A 85 -6.75 -2.76 -2.65
C VAL A 85 -7.25 -3.85 -3.59
N ASN A 86 -8.51 -3.73 -4.03
CA ASN A 86 -9.02 -4.59 -5.09
C ASN A 86 -8.30 -4.24 -6.40
N GLU A 87 -7.49 -5.17 -6.88
CA GLU A 87 -6.73 -5.00 -8.11
C GLU A 87 -7.64 -5.24 -9.33
N SER A 88 -8.17 -4.17 -9.90
CA SER A 88 -8.54 -4.20 -11.32
C SER A 88 -7.27 -3.90 -12.13
N PHE A 89 -6.95 -4.75 -13.10
CA PHE A 89 -5.74 -4.62 -13.92
C PHE A 89 -5.70 -3.33 -14.77
N THR A 90 -6.82 -2.65 -14.92
CA THR A 90 -6.99 -1.49 -15.81
C THR A 90 -7.00 -0.14 -15.11
N GLU A 91 -7.19 -0.10 -13.81
CA GLU A 91 -7.23 1.15 -13.05
C GLU A 91 -6.15 1.18 -11.98
N PHE A 92 -5.57 2.35 -11.77
CA PHE A 92 -4.56 2.61 -10.75
C PHE A 92 -5.21 3.36 -9.57
N PRO A 93 -6.09 2.72 -8.78
CA PRO A 93 -6.67 3.39 -7.64
C PRO A 93 -5.56 3.58 -6.59
N PHE A 94 -5.15 4.83 -6.36
CA PHE A 94 -4.20 5.16 -5.30
C PHE A 94 -4.76 4.89 -3.91
N SER A 95 -6.09 4.81 -3.78
CA SER A 95 -6.75 4.37 -2.56
C SER A 95 -8.18 3.91 -2.83
N THR A 96 -8.58 2.83 -2.19
CA THR A 96 -9.92 2.23 -2.30
C THR A 96 -11.03 3.18 -1.84
N TYR A 97 -10.73 4.09 -0.91
CA TYR A 97 -11.70 4.98 -0.28
C TYR A 97 -11.48 6.46 -0.61
N SER A 98 -10.66 6.77 -1.61
CA SER A 98 -10.22 8.16 -1.88
C SER A 98 -9.63 8.84 -0.65
N ILE A 99 -8.99 8.09 0.25
CA ILE A 99 -8.39 8.60 1.50
C ILE A 99 -6.96 9.11 1.33
N SER A 100 -6.46 9.14 0.11
CA SER A 100 -5.10 9.62 -0.17
C SER A 100 -4.83 11.05 0.29
N PHE A 101 -5.88 11.86 0.47
CA PHE A 101 -5.73 13.21 1.01
C PHE A 101 -5.46 13.23 2.53
N LEU A 102 -5.84 12.17 3.24
CA LEU A 102 -5.63 12.03 4.70
C LEU A 102 -4.24 11.49 5.05
N THR A 103 -3.55 10.85 4.10
CA THR A 103 -2.28 10.21 4.36
C THR A 103 -1.12 11.10 3.94
N ASP A 104 -0.06 11.11 4.72
CA ASP A 104 1.20 11.76 4.36
C ASP A 104 2.02 10.86 3.44
N ASP A 105 2.07 9.57 3.76
CA ASP A 105 2.85 8.58 3.03
C ASP A 105 1.97 7.43 2.54
N ILE A 106 2.25 6.94 1.33
CA ILE A 106 1.59 5.76 0.75
C ILE A 106 2.67 4.81 0.24
N ILE A 107 2.71 3.61 0.81
CA ILE A 107 3.55 2.52 0.36
C ILE A 107 2.62 1.45 -0.22
N ARG A 108 2.85 1.07 -1.46
CA ARG A 108 2.10 0.00 -2.12
C ARG A 108 2.91 -1.28 -2.11
N LEU A 109 2.27 -2.35 -1.67
CA LEU A 109 2.77 -3.72 -1.74
C LEU A 109 1.95 -4.50 -2.76
N ARG A 110 2.61 -5.34 -3.55
CA ARG A 110 1.95 -6.12 -4.59
C ARG A 110 2.67 -7.44 -4.84
N TYR A 111 1.90 -8.44 -5.27
CA TYR A 111 2.45 -9.64 -5.91
C TYR A 111 2.52 -9.44 -7.41
N VAL A 112 3.60 -9.91 -8.02
CA VAL A 112 3.80 -9.94 -9.47
C VAL A 112 4.34 -11.30 -9.89
N SER A 113 3.95 -11.76 -11.08
CA SER A 113 4.52 -12.98 -11.65
C SER A 113 5.69 -12.61 -12.55
N ILE A 114 6.89 -13.05 -12.20
CA ILE A 114 8.12 -12.84 -12.95
C ILE A 114 8.76 -14.20 -13.20
N ASN A 115 8.98 -14.56 -14.46
CA ASN A 115 9.61 -15.84 -14.87
C ASN A 115 8.94 -17.06 -14.22
N GLY A 116 7.60 -17.05 -14.14
CA GLY A 116 6.82 -18.14 -13.55
C GLY A 116 6.87 -18.22 -12.02
N GLN A 117 7.46 -17.24 -11.35
CA GLN A 117 7.51 -17.14 -9.89
C GLN A 117 6.69 -15.96 -9.39
N LEU A 118 5.96 -16.16 -8.29
CA LEU A 118 5.25 -15.09 -7.61
C LEU A 118 6.23 -14.35 -6.68
N ARG A 119 6.48 -13.08 -6.99
CA ARG A 119 7.39 -12.22 -6.22
C ARG A 119 6.64 -11.08 -5.55
N LYS A 120 7.17 -10.61 -4.44
CA LYS A 120 6.62 -9.47 -3.69
C LYS A 120 7.38 -8.22 -4.05
N ILE A 121 6.67 -7.19 -4.49
CA ILE A 121 7.26 -5.89 -4.80
C ILE A 121 6.65 -4.79 -3.94
N MET A 122 7.44 -3.75 -3.69
CA MET A 122 7.00 -2.53 -3.04
C MET A 122 7.44 -1.29 -3.80
N VAL A 123 6.64 -0.23 -3.65
CA VAL A 123 6.96 1.10 -4.16
C VAL A 123 6.38 2.16 -3.24
N VAL A 124 7.09 3.26 -3.06
CA VAL A 124 6.58 4.46 -2.39
C VAL A 124 5.84 5.29 -3.42
N ILE A 125 4.52 5.38 -3.28
CA ILE A 125 3.66 6.15 -4.20
C ILE A 125 3.67 7.63 -3.86
N LYS A 126 3.66 7.95 -2.57
CA LYS A 126 3.56 9.30 -2.05
C LYS A 126 4.35 9.44 -0.78
N MET A 127 4.98 10.60 -0.62
CA MET A 127 5.59 11.03 0.64
C MET A 127 5.48 12.57 0.71
N ARG A 128 4.78 13.08 1.72
CA ARG A 128 4.69 14.53 1.95
C ARG A 128 5.93 15.02 2.67
N GLY A 129 6.40 16.20 2.30
CA GLY A 129 7.49 16.88 2.99
C GLY A 129 8.89 16.36 2.68
N GLY A 130 9.06 15.41 1.75
CA GLY A 130 10.36 14.87 1.40
C GLY A 130 10.45 14.30 -0.01
N ASN A 131 11.69 14.06 -0.46
CA ASN A 131 11.94 13.28 -1.66
C ASN A 131 11.99 11.79 -1.26
N HIS A 132 11.55 10.91 -2.16
CA HIS A 132 11.55 9.48 -1.95
C HIS A 132 11.98 8.73 -3.21
N SER A 133 12.43 7.49 -3.03
CA SER A 133 12.69 6.59 -4.15
C SER A 133 11.38 6.27 -4.88
N LYS A 134 11.41 6.39 -6.21
CA LYS A 134 10.31 5.99 -7.11
C LYS A 134 10.53 4.59 -7.67
N ASP A 135 11.57 3.91 -7.23
CA ASP A 135 11.92 2.59 -7.72
C ASP A 135 10.97 1.52 -7.19
N VAL A 136 10.60 0.61 -8.07
CA VAL A 136 9.96 -0.65 -7.66
C VAL A 136 11.06 -1.59 -7.18
N ARG A 137 10.90 -2.10 -5.95
CA ARG A 137 11.86 -3.00 -5.33
C ARG A 137 11.20 -4.29 -4.90
N GLU A 138 11.92 -5.39 -5.04
CA GLU A 138 11.52 -6.67 -4.48
C GLU A 138 11.79 -6.69 -2.97
N TYR A 139 10.89 -7.38 -2.23
CA TYR A 139 11.10 -7.55 -0.80
C TYR A 139 10.69 -8.96 -0.35
N GLU A 140 11.25 -9.39 0.77
CA GLU A 140 10.90 -10.62 1.45
C GLU A 140 10.52 -10.36 2.91
N ILE A 141 9.67 -11.22 3.44
CA ILE A 141 9.34 -11.26 4.87
C ILE A 141 10.18 -12.38 5.49
N THR A 142 11.07 -12.01 6.37
CA THR A 142 12.00 -12.93 7.03
C THR A 142 11.81 -12.92 8.54
N SER A 143 12.52 -13.78 9.25
CA SER A 143 12.57 -13.77 10.72
C SER A 143 13.13 -12.46 11.30
N LYS A 144 13.81 -11.66 10.48
CA LYS A 144 14.35 -10.32 10.86
C LYS A 144 13.40 -9.18 10.46
N GLY A 145 12.25 -9.48 9.88
CA GLY A 145 11.28 -8.51 9.36
C GLY A 145 11.30 -8.41 7.85
N VAL A 146 10.84 -7.28 7.32
CA VAL A 146 10.82 -6.99 5.88
C VAL A 146 12.24 -6.62 5.42
N VAL A 147 12.73 -7.33 4.42
CA VAL A 147 14.05 -7.12 3.82
C VAL A 147 13.88 -6.75 2.36
N ILE A 148 14.44 -5.61 1.96
CA ILE A 148 14.48 -5.19 0.55
C ILE A 148 15.58 -6.00 -0.14
N MET A 149 15.21 -6.65 -1.25
CA MET A 149 16.10 -7.50 -2.03
C MET A 149 16.72 -6.71 -3.17
N GLY A 150 18.06 -6.63 -3.16
CA GLY A 150 18.84 -6.08 -4.26
C GLY A 150 18.49 -4.66 -4.72
N ASP A 151 18.80 -4.40 -5.99
CA ASP A 151 18.55 -3.13 -6.64
C ASP A 151 17.13 -3.00 -7.19
N ARG A 152 16.85 -1.88 -7.86
CA ARG A 152 15.56 -1.67 -8.55
C ARG A 152 15.39 -2.68 -9.69
N LEU A 153 14.14 -3.06 -9.94
CA LEU A 153 13.79 -3.99 -11.01
C LEU A 153 13.77 -3.25 -12.38
N THR A 154 14.95 -3.00 -12.94
CA THR A 154 15.11 -2.25 -14.22
C THR A 154 14.89 -3.10 -15.46
N GLU A 155 14.89 -4.41 -15.32
CA GLU A 155 14.78 -5.35 -16.44
C GLU A 155 13.32 -5.60 -16.86
N TYR A 156 12.38 -5.03 -16.12
CA TYR A 156 10.94 -5.26 -16.32
C TYR A 156 10.18 -3.95 -16.43
N GLN A 157 9.19 -3.92 -17.32
CA GLN A 157 8.15 -2.90 -17.37
C GLN A 157 6.80 -3.47 -16.98
N GLY A 158 5.79 -2.61 -16.76
CA GLY A 158 4.43 -3.05 -16.43
C GLY A 158 4.26 -3.64 -15.04
N LEU A 159 5.27 -3.57 -14.16
CA LEU A 159 5.25 -4.16 -12.82
C LEU A 159 4.09 -3.66 -11.94
N ILE A 160 3.66 -2.44 -12.15
CA ILE A 160 2.64 -1.80 -11.30
C ILE A 160 1.30 -1.67 -12.01
N THR A 161 1.31 -1.45 -13.33
CA THR A 161 0.11 -1.11 -14.10
C THR A 161 -0.40 -2.22 -15.00
N GLY A 162 0.35 -3.31 -15.16
CA GLY A 162 -0.01 -4.35 -16.10
C GLY A 162 0.70 -5.67 -15.88
N ILE A 163 0.86 -6.43 -16.93
CA ILE A 163 1.60 -7.69 -16.94
C ILE A 163 3.10 -7.35 -17.01
N PRO A 164 3.95 -7.87 -16.12
CA PRO A 164 5.37 -7.69 -16.18
C PRO A 164 5.95 -8.21 -17.50
N GLU A 165 6.65 -7.36 -18.24
CA GLU A 165 7.35 -7.73 -19.46
C GLU A 165 8.85 -7.50 -19.29
N HIS A 166 9.65 -8.47 -19.72
CA HIS A 166 11.10 -8.35 -19.69
C HIS A 166 11.56 -7.38 -20.80
N LEU A 167 12.33 -6.38 -20.43
CA LEU A 167 12.92 -5.45 -21.38
C LEU A 167 14.12 -6.12 -22.08
N ASN A 168 13.89 -6.67 -23.28
CA ASN A 168 14.98 -7.14 -24.12
C ASN A 168 15.86 -5.96 -24.53
N ARG A 169 17.04 -5.84 -23.97
CA ARG A 169 18.07 -4.87 -24.37
C ARG A 169 18.72 -5.19 -25.73
N SER A 170 18.19 -6.13 -26.49
CA SER A 170 18.66 -6.48 -27.84
C SER A 170 17.88 -5.70 -28.89
N GLY A 171 18.06 -4.40 -28.93
CA GLY A 171 17.60 -3.55 -30.03
C GLY A 171 18.65 -3.45 -31.10
N ASN A 172 18.88 -4.52 -31.86
CA ASN A 172 19.41 -4.33 -33.21
C ASN A 172 18.27 -3.86 -34.11
N HIS A 173 18.34 -2.63 -34.55
CA HIS A 173 17.66 -2.16 -35.74
C HIS A 173 18.09 -3.01 -36.91
N GLU A 174 17.47 -4.13 -37.17
CA GLU A 174 17.49 -4.71 -38.51
C GLU A 174 16.52 -3.88 -39.35
N GLU A 175 17.13 -2.99 -40.15
CA GLU A 175 16.52 -2.38 -41.30
C GLU A 175 15.87 -3.48 -42.16
N ARG A 176 14.58 -3.49 -42.23
CA ARG A 176 13.85 -4.25 -43.25
C ARG A 176 14.05 -3.54 -44.58
N SER A 177 15.16 -3.84 -45.24
CA SER A 177 15.43 -3.45 -46.61
C SER A 177 14.70 -4.40 -47.57
N HIS A 178 13.88 -3.77 -48.41
CA HIS A 178 13.56 -4.16 -49.76
C HIS A 178 12.75 -5.45 -50.01
N GLY A 179 11.47 -5.23 -50.27
CA GLY A 179 10.65 -6.12 -51.12
C GLY A 179 11.17 -6.17 -52.57
N PRO A 180 10.96 -7.26 -53.31
CA PRO A 180 11.52 -7.50 -54.62
C PRO A 180 10.89 -6.61 -55.69
N LYS A 181 11.73 -6.01 -56.50
CA LYS A 181 11.35 -5.27 -57.75
C LYS A 181 10.69 -6.22 -58.74
N ALA A 182 9.42 -6.00 -59.03
CA ALA A 182 8.76 -6.62 -60.17
C ALA A 182 9.46 -6.24 -61.50
N LYS A 183 9.92 -7.23 -62.23
CA LYS A 183 10.40 -7.07 -63.61
C LYS A 183 9.20 -7.03 -64.53
N THR A 184 8.95 -5.89 -65.12
CA THR A 184 8.06 -5.76 -66.30
C THR A 184 8.83 -6.26 -67.53
N LYS A 185 8.27 -7.25 -68.22
CA LYS A 185 8.70 -7.60 -69.58
C LYS A 185 7.74 -6.97 -70.56
N SER A 186 8.31 -6.47 -71.60
CA SER A 186 7.78 -5.92 -72.85
C SER A 186 6.68 -6.77 -73.48
#